data_431ff42b04f9ea33e678f6ae641dfbfa
#
_entry.id   431ff42b04f9ea33e678f6ae641dfbfa
#
_cell.length_a   1.000
_cell.length_b   1.000
_cell.length_c   1.000
_cell.angle_alpha   90.00
_cell.angle_beta   90.00
_cell.angle_gamma   90.00
#
_symmetry.space_group_name_H-M   'P 1'
#
loop_
_entity.id
_entity.type
_entity.pdbx_description
1 polymer ?
#
loop_
_entity_poly.entity_id
_entity_poly.type
_entity_poly.pdbx_seq_one_letter_code
_entity_poly.pdbx_strand_id
1 'polypeptide(L)'
;SRRERQHLRLSSPEAPVIVDGRRLLYDATHSSSNGEASCASCHVFGHTDQLAWDLGNPDAGVTRLPSSIKFNLAALGSNVNGTGNVGELHPLKGPMLTQTLRGLAYHGPMHWRGDRAVGVSGTDPATEPPFDASLSFMNFIAAFEELLGRAEPLPTADMRAFTDFSLAIAAPPNPIRALDNSLTPAQARGRRFFLGCDGLDTRSGAPVD
;
A
#
# COMPACT_ATOMS: atom_id res chain seq x y z
N SER A 1 23.10 23.34 -35.47
CA SER A 1 22.70 21.99 -35.10
C SER A 1 23.57 21.50 -33.94
N ARG A 2 22.93 21.15 -32.83
CA ARG A 2 23.64 20.46 -31.72
C ARG A 2 23.90 19.03 -32.18
N ARG A 3 25.16 18.68 -32.42
CA ARG A 3 25.57 17.29 -32.65
C ARG A 3 26.12 16.74 -31.34
N GLU A 4 25.63 15.57 -30.92
CA GLU A 4 26.25 14.78 -29.88
C GLU A 4 27.71 14.50 -30.24
N ARG A 5 28.64 14.86 -29.37
CA ARG A 5 30.08 14.66 -29.60
C ARG A 5 30.58 13.39 -28.92
N GLN A 6 29.96 13.03 -27.80
CA GLN A 6 30.34 11.86 -27.04
C GLN A 6 29.17 11.41 -26.15
N HIS A 7 28.93 10.12 -26.09
CA HIS A 7 27.99 9.48 -25.17
C HIS A 7 28.78 8.68 -24.15
N LEU A 8 28.71 9.10 -22.88
CA LEU A 8 29.30 8.36 -21.77
C LEU A 8 28.20 7.56 -21.08
N ARG A 9 28.29 6.25 -21.15
CA ARG A 9 27.39 5.37 -20.41
C ARG A 9 27.82 5.33 -18.93
N LEU A 10 26.98 5.85 -18.05
CA LEU A 10 27.19 5.72 -16.62
C LEU A 10 26.73 4.33 -16.17
N SER A 11 27.53 3.68 -15.35
CA SER A 11 27.10 2.43 -14.72
C SER A 11 26.11 2.75 -13.58
N SER A 12 24.95 2.08 -13.58
CA SER A 12 24.04 2.12 -12.43
C SER A 12 24.25 0.85 -11.59
N PRO A 13 24.45 0.95 -10.29
CA PRO A 13 24.51 -0.21 -9.40
C PRO A 13 23.12 -0.82 -9.13
N GLU A 14 22.05 -0.17 -9.58
CA GLU A 14 20.68 -0.62 -9.35
C GLU A 14 20.33 -1.81 -10.25
N ALA A 15 19.61 -2.77 -9.69
CA ALA A 15 19.08 -3.89 -10.45
C ALA A 15 18.11 -3.41 -11.55
N PRO A 16 18.13 -4.00 -12.77
CA PRO A 16 17.24 -3.59 -13.86
C PRO A 16 15.75 -3.52 -13.45
N VAL A 17 15.26 -4.49 -12.68
CA VAL A 17 13.88 -4.54 -12.20
C VAL A 17 13.50 -3.30 -11.37
N ILE A 18 14.44 -2.75 -10.60
CA ILE A 18 14.22 -1.52 -9.82
C ILE A 18 14.13 -0.31 -10.76
N VAL A 19 15.00 -0.24 -11.78
CA VAL A 19 15.00 0.85 -12.75
C VAL A 19 13.71 0.84 -13.58
N ASP A 20 13.30 -0.32 -14.06
CA ASP A 20 12.11 -0.50 -14.89
C ASP A 20 10.84 -0.24 -14.08
N GLY A 21 10.74 -0.77 -12.86
CA GLY A 21 9.59 -0.56 -12.00
C GLY A 21 9.44 0.90 -11.53
N ARG A 22 10.57 1.59 -11.24
CA ARG A 22 10.56 3.00 -10.87
C ARG A 22 9.97 3.88 -11.96
N ARG A 23 10.21 3.55 -13.21
CA ARG A 23 9.64 4.26 -14.35
C ARG A 23 8.11 4.28 -14.28
N LEU A 24 7.46 3.18 -13.90
CA LEU A 24 6.01 3.09 -13.79
C LEU A 24 5.43 3.96 -12.67
N LEU A 25 6.22 4.24 -11.64
CA LEU A 25 5.81 5.20 -10.60
C LEU A 25 5.81 6.65 -11.11
N TYR A 26 6.79 7.05 -11.92
CA TYR A 26 7.06 8.46 -12.22
C TYR A 26 6.71 8.90 -13.65
N ASP A 27 6.70 7.99 -14.62
CA ASP A 27 6.47 8.32 -16.01
C ASP A 27 4.99 8.36 -16.34
N ALA A 28 4.43 9.57 -16.37
CA ALA A 28 3.03 9.80 -16.70
C ALA A 28 2.66 9.34 -18.11
N THR A 29 3.58 9.39 -19.07
CA THR A 29 3.33 8.93 -20.46
C THR A 29 3.15 7.42 -20.56
N HIS A 30 3.66 6.68 -19.57
CA HIS A 30 3.47 5.23 -19.44
C HIS A 30 2.25 4.86 -18.58
N SER A 31 1.89 5.74 -17.65
CA SER A 31 0.89 5.44 -16.62
C SER A 31 -0.52 5.90 -17.02
N SER A 32 -0.66 7.02 -17.74
CA SER A 32 -1.96 7.59 -18.09
C SER A 32 -2.20 7.70 -19.58
N SER A 33 -3.43 8.01 -19.97
CA SER A 33 -3.83 8.10 -21.39
C SER A 33 -3.14 9.22 -22.15
N ASN A 34 -3.02 10.40 -21.53
CA ASN A 34 -2.51 11.61 -22.17
C ASN A 34 -1.17 12.08 -21.57
N GLY A 35 -0.58 11.30 -20.68
CA GLY A 35 0.68 11.66 -20.03
C GLY A 35 0.56 12.75 -18.95
N GLU A 36 -0.62 12.97 -18.42
CA GLU A 36 -0.89 14.03 -17.42
C GLU A 36 -0.63 13.62 -15.98
N ALA A 37 -0.72 12.34 -15.64
CA ALA A 37 -0.58 11.86 -14.27
C ALA A 37 0.15 10.52 -14.18
N SER A 38 0.86 10.34 -13.09
CA SER A 38 1.44 9.06 -12.69
C SER A 38 1.09 8.76 -11.24
N CYS A 39 1.40 7.57 -10.76
CA CYS A 39 1.22 7.25 -9.34
C CYS A 39 1.96 8.24 -8.43
N ALA A 40 3.13 8.75 -8.87
CA ALA A 40 3.90 9.75 -8.13
C ALA A 40 3.24 11.13 -8.06
N SER A 41 2.18 11.41 -8.83
CA SER A 41 1.41 12.65 -8.71
C SER A 41 0.73 12.76 -7.35
N CYS A 42 0.31 11.63 -6.76
CA CYS A 42 -0.23 11.55 -5.41
C CYS A 42 0.78 10.93 -4.43
N HIS A 43 1.47 9.86 -4.84
CA HIS A 43 2.50 9.20 -4.02
C HIS A 43 3.88 9.88 -4.18
N VAL A 44 3.95 11.16 -3.80
CA VAL A 44 5.13 12.02 -3.97
C VAL A 44 6.35 11.39 -3.30
N PHE A 45 7.41 11.12 -4.08
CA PHE A 45 8.62 10.39 -3.64
C PHE A 45 8.32 9.01 -3.00
N GLY A 46 7.30 8.31 -3.51
CA GLY A 46 6.84 7.04 -2.93
C GLY A 46 6.23 7.21 -1.54
N HIS A 47 5.78 8.41 -1.19
CA HIS A 47 5.21 8.70 0.11
C HIS A 47 3.75 9.17 -0.03
N THR A 48 3.44 10.39 0.32
CA THR A 48 2.09 10.96 0.32
C THR A 48 2.13 12.42 -0.09
N ASP A 49 1.07 12.90 -0.73
CA ASP A 49 0.82 14.33 -0.96
C ASP A 49 0.13 15.02 0.22
N GLN A 50 -0.20 14.28 1.28
CA GLN A 50 -0.94 14.73 2.46
C GLN A 50 -2.38 15.20 2.16
N LEU A 51 -2.91 14.84 1.01
CA LEU A 51 -4.28 15.15 0.61
C LEU A 51 -5.20 13.94 0.77
N ALA A 52 -6.49 14.22 0.95
CA ALA A 52 -7.54 13.22 0.95
C ALA A 52 -8.33 13.32 -0.36
N TRP A 53 -8.43 12.20 -1.05
CA TRP A 53 -9.10 12.09 -2.34
C TRP A 53 -10.32 11.19 -2.23
N ASP A 54 -11.44 11.61 -2.80
CA ASP A 54 -12.57 10.73 -3.05
C ASP A 54 -12.42 10.12 -4.45
N LEU A 55 -11.90 8.91 -4.48
CA LEU A 55 -11.64 8.15 -5.71
C LEU A 55 -12.69 7.05 -5.93
N GLY A 56 -13.89 7.22 -5.35
CA GLY A 56 -15.02 6.34 -5.61
C GLY A 56 -15.54 6.51 -7.03
N ASN A 57 -15.93 5.40 -7.65
CA ASN A 57 -16.63 5.42 -8.93
C ASN A 57 -18.13 5.29 -8.66
N PRO A 58 -18.95 6.34 -8.87
CA PRO A 58 -20.39 6.32 -8.60
C PRO A 58 -21.15 5.30 -9.47
N ASP A 59 -20.61 4.96 -10.64
CA ASP A 59 -21.21 4.02 -11.57
C ASP A 59 -20.83 2.56 -11.32
N ALA A 60 -19.90 2.34 -10.37
CA ALA A 60 -19.48 0.98 -10.04
C ALA A 60 -20.52 0.25 -9.18
N GLY A 61 -20.53 -1.07 -9.31
CA GLY A 61 -21.33 -1.93 -8.44
C GLY A 61 -20.71 -2.07 -7.02
N VAL A 62 -21.56 -2.51 -6.09
CA VAL A 62 -21.11 -2.93 -4.76
C VAL A 62 -20.17 -4.11 -4.88
N THR A 63 -19.05 -4.09 -4.15
CA THR A 63 -18.09 -5.20 -4.07
C THR A 63 -18.16 -5.89 -2.73
N ARG A 64 -17.89 -7.19 -2.70
CA ARG A 64 -17.79 -7.94 -1.44
C ARG A 64 -16.47 -7.67 -0.74
N LEU A 65 -16.54 -7.63 0.58
CA LEU A 65 -15.34 -7.55 1.41
C LEU A 65 -14.46 -8.80 1.14
N PRO A 66 -13.16 -8.64 0.87
CA PRO A 66 -12.28 -9.78 0.69
C PRO A 66 -12.27 -10.69 1.92
N SER A 67 -12.17 -11.99 1.72
CA SER A 67 -12.09 -12.99 2.82
C SER A 67 -10.84 -12.78 3.70
N SER A 68 -9.85 -12.07 3.19
CA SER A 68 -8.65 -11.65 3.91
C SER A 68 -8.91 -10.70 5.07
N ILE A 69 -10.11 -10.11 5.13
CA ILE A 69 -10.47 -9.15 6.20
C ILE A 69 -11.51 -9.79 7.10
N LYS A 70 -11.08 -10.09 8.32
CA LYS A 70 -11.97 -10.66 9.33
C LYS A 70 -12.24 -9.63 10.42
N PHE A 71 -13.19 -8.75 10.17
CA PHE A 71 -13.75 -7.90 11.22
C PHE A 71 -15.04 -8.50 11.75
N ASN A 72 -15.23 -8.44 13.05
CA ASN A 72 -16.56 -8.65 13.63
C ASN A 72 -17.41 -7.39 13.41
N LEU A 73 -17.82 -7.18 12.16
CA LEU A 73 -18.62 -6.03 11.75
C LEU A 73 -20.04 -6.09 12.31
N ALA A 74 -20.48 -7.25 12.81
CA ALA A 74 -21.80 -7.39 13.43
C ALA A 74 -21.99 -6.45 14.65
N ALA A 75 -20.88 -6.10 15.32
CA ALA A 75 -20.91 -5.15 16.43
C ALA A 75 -21.16 -3.69 15.99
N LEU A 76 -20.96 -3.37 14.72
CA LEU A 76 -21.09 -2.01 14.16
C LEU A 76 -22.47 -1.73 13.55
N GLY A 77 -23.33 -2.73 13.44
CA GLY A 77 -24.65 -2.61 12.82
C GLY A 77 -24.65 -2.85 11.31
N SER A 78 -25.83 -3.12 10.76
CA SER A 78 -25.98 -3.63 9.39
C SER A 78 -25.78 -2.59 8.28
N ASN A 79 -25.65 -1.30 8.61
CA ASN A 79 -25.62 -0.24 7.58
C ASN A 79 -24.41 0.70 7.68
N VAL A 80 -23.33 0.24 8.29
CA VAL A 80 -22.13 1.05 8.51
C VAL A 80 -21.47 1.54 7.23
N ASN A 81 -21.55 0.74 6.16
CA ASN A 81 -20.94 1.01 4.87
C ASN A 81 -21.92 1.57 3.80
N GLY A 82 -23.16 1.87 4.19
CA GLY A 82 -24.17 2.42 3.29
C GLY A 82 -24.82 1.42 2.31
N THR A 83 -24.43 0.13 2.34
CA THR A 83 -25.02 -0.90 1.47
C THR A 83 -26.13 -1.70 2.14
N GLY A 84 -26.29 -1.57 3.45
CA GLY A 84 -27.21 -2.39 4.24
C GLY A 84 -26.68 -3.79 4.56
N ASN A 85 -25.48 -4.14 4.10
CA ASN A 85 -24.82 -5.42 4.33
C ASN A 85 -23.38 -5.19 4.78
N VAL A 86 -23.03 -5.67 5.96
CA VAL A 86 -21.69 -5.52 6.55
C VAL A 86 -20.57 -6.23 5.76
N GLY A 87 -20.92 -7.17 4.90
CA GLY A 87 -19.96 -7.89 4.04
C GLY A 87 -19.71 -7.21 2.69
N GLU A 88 -20.22 -6.00 2.49
CA GLU A 88 -20.16 -5.29 1.21
C GLU A 88 -19.48 -3.93 1.33
N LEU A 89 -18.83 -3.52 0.25
CA LEU A 89 -18.16 -2.23 0.12
C LEU A 89 -18.91 -1.35 -0.88
N HIS A 90 -19.32 -0.18 -0.42
CA HIS A 90 -19.97 0.81 -1.27
C HIS A 90 -19.00 1.31 -2.36
N PRO A 91 -19.45 1.56 -3.60
CA PRO A 91 -18.61 2.09 -4.68
C PRO A 91 -18.07 3.50 -4.36
N LEU A 92 -18.84 4.34 -3.69
CA LEU A 92 -18.37 5.62 -3.17
C LEU A 92 -17.53 5.37 -1.91
N LYS A 93 -16.29 5.82 -1.95
CA LYS A 93 -15.30 5.54 -0.90
C LYS A 93 -15.22 6.62 0.16
N GLY A 94 -15.63 7.84 -0.19
CA GLY A 94 -15.38 9.05 0.58
C GLY A 94 -13.89 9.47 0.57
N PRO A 95 -13.56 10.62 1.14
CA PRO A 95 -12.19 11.12 1.15
C PRO A 95 -11.26 10.21 1.95
N MET A 96 -10.17 9.77 1.32
CA MET A 96 -9.15 8.94 1.93
C MET A 96 -7.77 9.55 1.67
N LEU A 97 -6.95 9.64 2.72
CA LEU A 97 -5.57 10.12 2.60
C LEU A 97 -4.75 9.21 1.69
N THR A 98 -3.91 9.83 0.85
CA THR A 98 -2.91 9.08 0.08
C THR A 98 -2.00 8.31 1.02
N GLN A 99 -1.96 6.99 0.87
CA GLN A 99 -1.09 6.12 1.68
C GLN A 99 0.35 6.17 1.19
N THR A 100 1.30 6.01 2.11
CA THR A 100 2.70 5.84 1.74
C THR A 100 2.92 4.48 1.07
N LEU A 101 3.79 4.44 0.06
CA LEU A 101 4.28 3.19 -0.54
C LEU A 101 5.50 2.63 0.22
N ARG A 102 6.06 3.41 1.17
CA ARG A 102 7.25 3.00 1.92
C ARG A 102 6.90 1.94 2.95
N GLY A 103 7.60 0.83 2.88
CA GLY A 103 7.41 -0.29 3.79
C GLY A 103 6.22 -1.20 3.50
N LEU A 104 5.61 -1.10 2.31
CA LEU A 104 4.44 -1.92 1.94
C LEU A 104 4.65 -3.42 2.08
N ALA A 105 5.87 -3.92 1.85
CA ALA A 105 6.18 -5.35 1.99
C ALA A 105 5.87 -5.92 3.38
N TYR A 106 5.79 -5.06 4.41
CA TYR A 106 5.60 -5.45 5.81
C TYR A 106 4.36 -4.82 6.44
N HIS A 107 3.52 -4.19 5.65
CA HIS A 107 2.37 -3.42 6.14
C HIS A 107 1.12 -4.29 6.40
N GLY A 108 1.00 -5.44 5.74
CA GLY A 108 -0.22 -6.23 5.74
C GLY A 108 -1.20 -5.81 4.64
N PRO A 109 -2.52 -6.01 4.84
CA PRO A 109 -3.52 -5.73 3.82
C PRO A 109 -3.41 -4.34 3.22
N MET A 110 -3.44 -4.26 1.89
CA MET A 110 -3.23 -3.03 1.14
C MET A 110 -4.55 -2.34 0.81
N HIS A 111 -4.46 -1.02 0.60
CA HIS A 111 -5.56 -0.08 0.47
C HIS A 111 -6.32 0.15 1.79
N TRP A 112 -6.96 1.33 1.95
CA TRP A 112 -7.67 1.68 3.19
C TRP A 112 -8.75 0.67 3.59
N ARG A 113 -9.40 0.07 2.61
CA ARG A 113 -10.45 -0.94 2.81
C ARG A 113 -9.95 -2.38 2.74
N GLY A 114 -8.65 -2.59 2.49
CA GLY A 114 -8.08 -3.91 2.29
C GLY A 114 -8.60 -4.66 1.06
N ASP A 115 -9.32 -3.99 0.19
CA ASP A 115 -10.00 -4.57 -0.97
C ASP A 115 -9.07 -5.02 -2.10
N ARG A 116 -7.78 -4.76 -1.97
CA ARG A 116 -6.72 -5.27 -2.88
C ARG A 116 -5.93 -6.43 -2.28
N ALA A 117 -6.22 -6.82 -1.04
CA ALA A 117 -5.47 -7.85 -0.35
C ALA A 117 -5.70 -9.25 -0.90
N VAL A 118 -4.65 -10.06 -0.94
CA VAL A 118 -4.67 -11.50 -1.24
C VAL A 118 -4.09 -12.24 -0.05
N GLY A 119 -4.74 -13.33 0.35
CA GLY A 119 -4.39 -14.06 1.57
C GLY A 119 -4.89 -13.36 2.84
N VAL A 120 -4.60 -13.91 4.00
CA VAL A 120 -5.16 -13.48 5.28
C VAL A 120 -4.06 -13.04 6.23
N SER A 121 -4.28 -11.93 6.95
CA SER A 121 -3.36 -11.40 7.95
C SER A 121 -3.91 -11.67 9.36
N GLY A 122 -3.10 -12.31 10.18
CA GLY A 122 -3.41 -12.48 11.62
C GLY A 122 -4.39 -13.59 11.97
N THR A 123 -4.57 -14.59 11.11
CA THR A 123 -5.43 -15.76 11.32
C THR A 123 -4.62 -17.05 11.40
N ASP A 124 -5.30 -18.16 11.61
CA ASP A 124 -4.68 -19.48 11.73
C ASP A 124 -4.02 -19.88 10.39
N PRO A 125 -2.68 -19.93 10.32
CA PRO A 125 -1.98 -20.28 9.09
C PRO A 125 -2.21 -21.74 8.66
N ALA A 126 -2.84 -22.57 9.48
CA ALA A 126 -3.16 -23.96 9.15
C ALA A 126 -4.36 -24.08 8.21
N THR A 127 -5.25 -23.10 8.16
CA THR A 127 -6.50 -23.16 7.41
C THR A 127 -6.64 -22.10 6.32
N GLU A 128 -5.79 -21.08 6.30
CA GLU A 128 -5.91 -19.95 5.38
C GLU A 128 -4.55 -19.57 4.80
N PRO A 129 -4.48 -19.22 3.49
CA PRO A 129 -3.23 -18.79 2.89
C PRO A 129 -2.73 -17.51 3.56
N PRO A 130 -1.42 -17.38 3.84
CA PRO A 130 -0.84 -16.18 4.40
C PRO A 130 -1.04 -14.99 3.45
N PHE A 131 -1.01 -13.79 4.02
CA PHE A 131 -1.05 -12.56 3.23
C PHE A 131 0.10 -12.52 2.23
N ASP A 132 -0.23 -12.28 0.95
CA ASP A 132 0.73 -12.14 -0.14
C ASP A 132 0.80 -10.67 -0.60
N ALA A 133 1.90 -10.01 -0.24
CA ALA A 133 2.11 -8.60 -0.59
C ALA A 133 2.26 -8.39 -2.09
N SER A 134 2.90 -9.34 -2.79
CA SER A 134 3.14 -9.25 -4.24
C SER A 134 1.82 -9.37 -5.01
N LEU A 135 1.05 -10.41 -4.74
CA LEU A 135 -0.26 -10.58 -5.38
C LEU A 135 -1.23 -9.46 -5.01
N SER A 136 -1.17 -8.97 -3.77
CA SER A 136 -1.99 -7.83 -3.33
C SER A 136 -1.64 -6.56 -4.09
N PHE A 137 -0.35 -6.27 -4.29
CA PHE A 137 0.05 -5.10 -5.06
C PHE A 137 -0.27 -5.25 -6.54
N MET A 138 -0.18 -6.45 -7.11
CA MET A 138 -0.58 -6.72 -8.50
C MET A 138 -2.05 -6.35 -8.79
N ASN A 139 -2.94 -6.41 -7.78
CA ASN A 139 -4.34 -6.02 -7.95
C ASN A 139 -4.55 -4.51 -8.20
N PHE A 140 -3.51 -3.68 -8.01
CA PHE A 140 -3.55 -2.27 -8.42
C PHE A 140 -3.39 -2.06 -9.93
N ILE A 141 -3.18 -3.11 -10.72
CA ILE A 141 -3.11 -3.01 -12.18
C ILE A 141 -4.36 -2.32 -12.76
N ALA A 142 -5.52 -2.55 -12.19
CA ALA A 142 -6.78 -1.92 -12.60
C ALA A 142 -6.75 -0.37 -12.46
N ALA A 143 -5.93 0.17 -11.56
CA ALA A 143 -5.84 1.61 -11.36
C ALA A 143 -5.23 2.36 -12.56
N PHE A 144 -4.48 1.68 -13.42
CA PHE A 144 -3.94 2.30 -14.64
C PHE A 144 -5.05 2.65 -15.63
N GLU A 145 -6.09 1.83 -15.72
CA GLU A 145 -7.27 2.10 -16.57
C GLU A 145 -8.30 2.94 -15.81
N GLU A 146 -8.70 2.50 -14.63
CA GLU A 146 -9.83 3.06 -13.88
C GLU A 146 -9.54 4.44 -13.26
N LEU A 147 -8.29 4.70 -12.85
CA LEU A 147 -7.90 5.94 -12.18
C LEU A 147 -7.07 6.85 -13.08
N LEU A 148 -6.11 6.30 -13.81
CA LEU A 148 -5.21 7.07 -14.66
C LEU A 148 -5.69 7.16 -16.12
N GLY A 149 -6.80 6.51 -16.45
CA GLY A 149 -7.44 6.59 -17.76
C GLY A 149 -6.66 5.95 -18.91
N ARG A 150 -5.73 5.05 -18.61
CA ARG A 150 -4.96 4.35 -19.65
C ARG A 150 -5.93 3.61 -20.59
N ALA A 151 -5.75 3.77 -21.89
CA ALA A 151 -6.64 3.15 -22.89
C ALA A 151 -6.46 1.63 -23.00
N GLU A 152 -5.25 1.14 -22.74
CA GLU A 152 -4.91 -0.27 -22.85
C GLU A 152 -4.43 -0.82 -21.51
N PRO A 153 -4.74 -2.07 -21.18
CA PRO A 153 -4.25 -2.71 -19.97
C PRO A 153 -2.73 -2.62 -19.84
N LEU A 154 -2.23 -2.40 -18.64
CA LEU A 154 -0.80 -2.47 -18.40
C LEU A 154 -0.33 -3.92 -18.59
N PRO A 155 0.77 -4.19 -19.35
CA PRO A 155 1.33 -5.53 -19.47
C PRO A 155 1.66 -6.11 -18.09
N THR A 156 1.34 -7.39 -17.87
CA THR A 156 1.59 -8.07 -16.59
C THR A 156 3.07 -8.04 -16.19
N ALA A 157 3.99 -8.08 -17.17
CA ALA A 157 5.43 -7.99 -16.90
C ALA A 157 5.80 -6.62 -16.31
N ASP A 158 5.23 -5.54 -16.84
CA ASP A 158 5.45 -4.18 -16.33
C ASP A 158 4.85 -4.01 -14.93
N MET A 159 3.63 -4.53 -14.72
CA MET A 159 3.02 -4.52 -13.38
C MET A 159 3.85 -5.32 -12.37
N ARG A 160 4.47 -6.41 -12.79
CA ARG A 160 5.37 -7.20 -11.93
C ARG A 160 6.63 -6.42 -11.56
N ALA A 161 7.28 -5.77 -12.54
CA ALA A 161 8.42 -4.89 -12.29
C ALA A 161 8.04 -3.72 -11.35
N PHE A 162 6.85 -3.15 -11.54
CA PHE A 162 6.33 -2.10 -10.65
C PHE A 162 6.08 -2.62 -9.24
N THR A 163 5.57 -3.83 -9.10
CA THR A 163 5.35 -4.50 -7.82
C THR A 163 6.68 -4.70 -7.08
N ASP A 164 7.67 -5.28 -7.75
CA ASP A 164 8.99 -5.54 -7.15
C ASP A 164 9.66 -4.24 -6.70
N PHE A 165 9.59 -3.20 -7.53
CA PHE A 165 10.08 -1.88 -7.16
C PHE A 165 9.33 -1.29 -5.95
N SER A 166 8.01 -1.32 -5.97
CA SER A 166 7.18 -0.70 -4.92
C SER A 166 7.36 -1.39 -3.57
N LEU A 167 7.47 -2.71 -3.56
CA LEU A 167 7.74 -3.49 -2.34
C LEU A 167 9.19 -3.32 -1.84
N ALA A 168 10.11 -2.87 -2.69
CA ALA A 168 11.48 -2.53 -2.29
C ALA A 168 11.61 -1.13 -1.69
N ILE A 169 10.58 -0.26 -1.79
CA ILE A 169 10.62 1.08 -1.21
C ILE A 169 10.59 0.98 0.31
N ALA A 170 11.74 1.19 0.94
CA ALA A 170 11.86 1.17 2.40
C ALA A 170 11.52 2.53 3.02
N ALA A 171 11.05 2.51 4.26
CA ALA A 171 11.00 3.71 5.07
C ALA A 171 12.42 4.19 5.39
N PRO A 172 12.66 5.51 5.45
CA PRO A 172 13.97 6.01 5.86
C PRO A 172 14.28 5.55 7.30
N PRO A 173 15.56 5.39 7.64
CA PRO A 173 15.95 5.07 9.01
C PRO A 173 15.40 6.10 9.99
N ASN A 174 14.93 5.65 11.15
CA ASN A 174 14.49 6.55 12.20
C ASN A 174 15.70 7.33 12.76
N PRO A 175 15.75 8.67 12.63
CA PRO A 175 16.93 9.46 12.99
C PRO A 175 17.27 9.43 14.48
N ILE A 176 16.32 9.04 15.34
CA ILE A 176 16.54 8.96 16.80
C ILE A 176 16.84 7.53 17.27
N ARG A 177 16.98 6.58 16.34
CA ARG A 177 17.27 5.19 16.62
C ARG A 177 18.72 4.86 16.26
N ALA A 178 19.35 3.96 16.98
CA ALA A 178 20.66 3.46 16.62
C ALA A 178 20.63 2.79 15.24
N LEU A 179 21.74 2.86 14.47
CA LEU A 179 21.83 2.31 13.12
C LEU A 179 21.63 0.79 13.06
N ASP A 180 22.00 0.10 14.13
CA ASP A 180 21.76 -1.35 14.31
C ASP A 180 20.31 -1.67 14.72
N ASN A 181 19.46 -0.64 14.78
CA ASN A 181 18.07 -0.74 15.18
C ASN A 181 17.84 -1.17 16.65
N SER A 182 18.87 -1.13 17.48
CA SER A 182 18.77 -1.42 18.91
C SER A 182 17.88 -0.39 19.64
N LEU A 183 17.24 -0.85 20.71
CA LEU A 183 16.38 -0.01 21.54
C LEU A 183 17.11 0.33 22.84
N THR A 184 17.00 1.59 23.25
CA THR A 184 17.32 1.96 24.64
C THR A 184 16.39 1.23 25.62
N PRO A 185 16.79 1.08 26.90
CA PRO A 185 15.91 0.45 27.91
C PRO A 185 14.53 1.10 28.01
N ALA A 186 14.44 2.43 27.87
CA ALA A 186 13.17 3.16 27.90
C ALA A 186 12.30 2.85 26.66
N GLN A 187 12.90 2.81 25.48
CA GLN A 187 12.20 2.45 24.24
C GLN A 187 11.74 0.99 24.27
N ALA A 188 12.56 0.08 24.81
CA ALA A 188 12.17 -1.31 24.98
C ALA A 188 10.97 -1.49 25.92
N ARG A 189 10.94 -0.76 27.04
CA ARG A 189 9.77 -0.75 27.93
C ARG A 189 8.53 -0.21 27.22
N GLY A 190 8.65 0.93 26.53
CA GLY A 190 7.53 1.50 25.76
C GLY A 190 7.00 0.55 24.69
N ARG A 191 7.89 -0.17 24.00
CA ARG A 191 7.50 -1.18 23.02
C ARG A 191 6.71 -2.33 23.66
N ARG A 192 7.18 -2.86 24.79
CA ARG A 192 6.47 -3.94 25.49
C ARG A 192 5.10 -3.48 25.97
N PHE A 193 5.03 -2.29 26.56
CA PHE A 193 3.75 -1.68 26.96
C PHE A 193 2.77 -1.56 25.79
N PHE A 194 3.22 -1.01 24.66
CA PHE A 194 2.39 -0.84 23.46
C PHE A 194 1.88 -2.17 22.89
N LEU A 195 2.70 -3.22 22.94
CA LEU A 195 2.33 -4.54 22.44
C LEU A 195 1.56 -5.40 23.47
N GLY A 196 1.30 -4.89 24.68
CA GLY A 196 0.67 -5.64 25.75
C GLY A 196 1.51 -6.83 26.27
N CYS A 197 2.82 -6.83 26.05
CA CYS A 197 3.68 -7.97 26.40
C CYS A 197 4.06 -8.03 27.89
N ASP A 198 3.76 -7.01 28.67
CA ASP A 198 4.11 -6.92 30.10
C ASP A 198 2.91 -7.21 31.03
N GLY A 199 1.80 -7.73 30.47
CA GLY A 199 0.56 -7.91 31.27
C GLY A 199 -0.02 -6.59 31.79
N LEU A 200 0.30 -5.49 31.12
CA LEU A 200 -0.24 -4.16 31.43
C LEU A 200 -1.34 -3.79 30.45
N ASP A 201 -2.42 -3.23 30.96
CA ASP A 201 -3.42 -2.58 30.12
C ASP A 201 -2.80 -1.38 29.39
N THR A 202 -2.85 -1.38 28.07
CA THR A 202 -2.29 -0.33 27.24
C THR A 202 -2.98 1.03 27.38
N ARG A 203 -4.15 1.08 28.02
CA ARG A 203 -4.90 2.31 28.28
C ARG A 203 -4.54 2.94 29.62
N SER A 204 -4.43 2.14 30.66
CA SER A 204 -4.22 2.62 32.02
C SER A 204 -2.80 2.41 32.54
N GLY A 205 -2.02 1.52 31.89
CA GLY A 205 -0.73 1.07 32.41
C GLY A 205 -0.83 0.18 33.67
N ALA A 206 -2.05 -0.19 34.04
CA ALA A 206 -2.28 -1.08 35.19
C ALA A 206 -2.06 -2.55 34.79
N PRO A 207 -1.70 -3.44 35.73
CA PRO A 207 -1.68 -4.89 35.49
C PRO A 207 -3.05 -5.37 34.99
N VAL A 208 -3.02 -6.29 34.05
CA VAL A 208 -4.22 -7.01 33.56
C VAL A 208 -4.34 -8.24 34.44
N ASP A 209 -5.43 -8.38 35.16
CA ASP A 209 -5.76 -9.56 35.99
C ASP A 209 -6.07 -10.79 35.10
#